data_ef25be822a50528a0fb1eebe3f7ddb97
#
_entry.id   ef25be822a50528a0fb1eebe3f7ddb97
#
_cell.length_a   1.000
_cell.length_b   1.000
_cell.length_c   1.000
_cell.angle_alpha   90.00
_cell.angle_beta   90.00
_cell.angle_gamma   90.00
#
_symmetry.space_group_name_H-M   'P 1'
#
loop_
_entity.id
_entity.type
_entity.pdbx_description
1 polymer ?
#
loop_
_entity_poly.entity_id
_entity_poly.type
_entity_poly.pdbx_seq_one_letter_code
_entity_poly.pdbx_strand_id
1 'polypeptide(L)'
;METRCLIHRWLLLGVAVVVVVTASLRVSAQEPVPPPDHYDPDDAKTWPDVVTEDRDVSVRGQQFRVHFYRPLAEGAAIPAIYACGDGGWRGLAPRTAQQLAHLGFAVAGVDSKVYLRQFSSLQNPLNIKQLARDYADIARGLRVYAKVDSAIPVYVYGWSLGAGFAIAVGSDVRTRANWAGIISIGLPKQNQLVSGLGANHANLNNEAVAAYGFRSQDVLAQIAPVPLVMIQSTSDTASPQKVGNVLFAAAQDPKKYVLIKASNHRFSGARDEFYTALGDAVTWMREQRKEPQITRTNTD
;
A
#
# COMPACT_ATOMS: atom_id res chain seq x y z
N MET A 1 -69.32 -67.19 15.76
CA MET A 1 -68.54 -66.53 16.83
C MET A 1 -67.82 -65.35 16.23
N GLU A 2 -68.49 -64.19 16.42
CA GLU A 2 -68.05 -62.91 15.83
C GLU A 2 -67.19 -62.18 16.78
N THR A 3 -66.10 -61.58 16.29
CA THR A 3 -65.36 -60.56 17.01
C THR A 3 -65.15 -59.34 16.10
N ARG A 4 -65.84 -58.28 16.39
CA ARG A 4 -65.82 -56.98 15.72
C ARG A 4 -64.51 -56.27 16.05
N CYS A 5 -63.79 -55.84 15.04
CA CYS A 5 -62.64 -54.98 15.17
C CYS A 5 -63.02 -53.51 14.96
N LEU A 6 -62.88 -52.70 15.99
CA LEU A 6 -63.12 -51.23 15.97
C LEU A 6 -61.90 -50.53 15.47
N ILE A 7 -62.00 -49.83 14.32
CA ILE A 7 -60.97 -49.00 13.74
C ILE A 7 -61.09 -47.60 14.37
N HIS A 8 -60.13 -47.20 15.17
CA HIS A 8 -59.92 -45.83 15.63
C HIS A 8 -59.18 -45.00 14.59
N ARG A 9 -59.85 -44.06 13.96
CA ARG A 9 -59.26 -43.01 13.12
C ARG A 9 -58.59 -41.96 14.03
N TRP A 10 -57.28 -41.87 13.99
CA TRP A 10 -56.54 -40.74 14.55
C TRP A 10 -56.38 -39.66 13.47
N LEU A 11 -57.02 -38.49 13.72
CA LEU A 11 -56.76 -37.25 13.00
C LEU A 11 -55.45 -36.67 13.49
N LEU A 12 -54.41 -36.71 12.65
CA LEU A 12 -53.19 -35.96 12.86
C LEU A 12 -53.43 -34.53 12.37
N LEU A 13 -53.59 -33.58 13.32
CA LEU A 13 -53.48 -32.15 13.07
C LEU A 13 -51.99 -31.83 12.85
N GLY A 14 -51.59 -31.60 11.59
CA GLY A 14 -50.28 -31.08 11.25
C GLY A 14 -50.19 -29.60 11.60
N VAL A 15 -49.45 -29.26 12.65
CA VAL A 15 -49.07 -27.87 12.95
C VAL A 15 -47.94 -27.54 12.04
N ALA A 16 -48.19 -26.73 11.02
CA ALA A 16 -47.16 -26.13 10.18
C ALA A 16 -46.47 -25.03 10.97
N VAL A 17 -45.23 -25.29 11.43
CA VAL A 17 -44.37 -24.27 12.02
C VAL A 17 -43.74 -23.47 10.85
N VAL A 18 -44.27 -22.28 10.60
CA VAL A 18 -43.67 -21.31 9.69
C VAL A 18 -42.48 -20.68 10.41
N VAL A 19 -41.27 -21.12 10.11
CA VAL A 19 -40.06 -20.45 10.55
C VAL A 19 -39.84 -19.22 9.66
N VAL A 20 -40.23 -18.05 10.17
CA VAL A 20 -39.90 -16.76 9.56
C VAL A 20 -38.42 -16.48 9.85
N VAL A 21 -37.57 -16.77 8.90
CA VAL A 21 -36.15 -16.33 8.95
C VAL A 21 -36.14 -14.83 8.64
N THR A 22 -36.16 -14.01 9.67
CA THR A 22 -35.88 -12.58 9.54
C THR A 22 -34.38 -12.45 9.28
N ALA A 23 -33.98 -12.29 8.02
CA ALA A 23 -32.66 -11.86 7.67
C ALA A 23 -32.47 -10.43 8.17
N SER A 24 -31.93 -10.30 9.37
CA SER A 24 -31.43 -9.01 9.88
C SER A 24 -30.29 -8.56 8.96
N LEU A 25 -30.60 -7.70 8.02
CA LEU A 25 -29.58 -6.90 7.33
C LEU A 25 -28.85 -6.11 8.42
N ARG A 26 -27.72 -6.66 8.89
CA ARG A 26 -26.75 -5.87 9.65
C ARG A 26 -26.19 -4.85 8.68
N VAL A 27 -26.81 -3.67 8.64
CA VAL A 27 -26.13 -2.47 8.18
C VAL A 27 -24.90 -2.36 9.07
N SER A 28 -23.76 -2.68 8.53
CA SER A 28 -22.48 -2.44 9.20
C SER A 28 -22.46 -0.94 9.49
N ALA A 29 -22.64 -0.57 10.75
CA ALA A 29 -22.43 0.80 11.17
C ALA A 29 -21.00 1.13 10.74
N GLN A 30 -20.87 2.06 9.81
CA GLN A 30 -19.59 2.61 9.41
C GLN A 30 -18.98 3.16 10.70
N GLU A 31 -17.86 2.58 11.15
CA GLU A 31 -17.15 3.10 12.32
C GLU A 31 -17.01 4.61 12.13
N PRO A 32 -17.30 5.44 13.14
CA PRO A 32 -17.16 6.88 13.02
C PRO A 32 -15.74 7.15 12.57
N VAL A 33 -15.61 7.87 11.44
CA VAL A 33 -14.32 8.33 10.96
C VAL A 33 -13.69 9.11 12.11
N PRO A 34 -12.56 8.69 12.68
CA PRO A 34 -11.92 9.43 13.75
C PRO A 34 -11.70 10.86 13.25
N PRO A 35 -11.85 11.88 14.11
CA PRO A 35 -11.61 13.26 13.73
C PRO A 35 -10.23 13.33 13.08
N PRO A 36 -10.04 14.21 12.07
CA PRO A 36 -8.75 14.33 11.39
C PRO A 36 -7.70 14.63 12.46
N ASP A 37 -6.80 13.66 12.68
CA ASP A 37 -5.66 13.83 13.56
C ASP A 37 -4.89 15.04 13.04
N HIS A 38 -4.97 16.13 13.75
CA HIS A 38 -4.30 17.40 13.53
C HIS A 38 -4.30 17.86 12.07
N TYR A 39 -5.11 18.88 11.78
CA TYR A 39 -5.00 19.66 10.56
C TYR A 39 -3.55 20.14 10.43
N ASP A 40 -2.79 19.54 9.53
CA ASP A 40 -1.49 20.03 9.16
C ASP A 40 -1.72 21.09 8.06
N PRO A 41 -1.32 22.37 8.27
CA PRO A 41 -1.46 23.42 7.26
C PRO A 41 -0.88 23.00 5.89
N ASP A 42 0.14 22.13 5.91
CA ASP A 42 0.75 21.59 4.71
C ASP A 42 -0.22 20.66 3.92
N ASP A 43 -1.28 20.15 4.56
CA ASP A 43 -2.31 19.36 3.89
C ASP A 43 -3.29 20.22 3.05
N ALA A 44 -3.20 21.55 3.13
CA ALA A 44 -3.97 22.48 2.31
C ALA A 44 -3.43 22.65 0.87
N LYS A 45 -2.19 22.25 0.60
CA LYS A 45 -1.58 22.34 -0.74
C LYS A 45 -2.37 21.56 -1.77
N THR A 46 -2.67 22.17 -2.91
CA THR A 46 -3.39 21.56 -4.04
C THR A 46 -2.54 21.60 -5.31
N TRP A 47 -2.82 20.67 -6.22
CA TRP A 47 -2.15 20.57 -7.53
C TRP A 47 -3.22 20.57 -8.63
N PRO A 48 -3.55 21.75 -9.19
CA PRO A 48 -4.60 21.86 -10.21
C PRO A 48 -4.22 21.18 -11.53
N ASP A 49 -2.95 20.90 -11.73
CA ASP A 49 -2.39 20.17 -12.87
C ASP A 49 -2.40 18.64 -12.72
N VAL A 50 -3.14 18.12 -11.71
CA VAL A 50 -3.25 16.69 -11.44
C VAL A 50 -4.68 16.21 -11.59
N VAL A 51 -4.87 15.16 -12.37
CA VAL A 51 -6.13 14.40 -12.47
C VAL A 51 -6.13 13.28 -11.44
N THR A 52 -7.24 13.16 -10.70
CA THR A 52 -7.46 12.10 -9.70
C THR A 52 -8.69 11.30 -10.06
N GLU A 53 -8.58 9.98 -10.09
CA GLU A 53 -9.67 9.05 -10.38
C GLU A 53 -9.54 7.79 -9.55
N ASP A 54 -10.67 7.17 -9.17
CA ASP A 54 -10.67 5.83 -8.60
C ASP A 54 -10.92 4.80 -9.70
N ARG A 55 -10.14 3.73 -9.68
CA ARG A 55 -10.25 2.64 -10.66
C ARG A 55 -10.13 1.28 -9.99
N ASP A 56 -10.79 0.29 -10.57
CA ASP A 56 -10.64 -1.09 -10.14
C ASP A 56 -9.60 -1.79 -11.02
N VAL A 57 -8.65 -2.46 -10.39
CA VAL A 57 -7.68 -3.33 -11.05
C VAL A 57 -7.92 -4.77 -10.63
N SER A 58 -7.62 -5.72 -11.51
CA SER A 58 -7.75 -7.14 -11.18
C SER A 58 -6.51 -7.61 -10.41
N VAL A 59 -6.70 -8.02 -9.16
CA VAL A 59 -5.66 -8.63 -8.32
C VAL A 59 -6.16 -10.01 -7.90
N ARG A 60 -5.46 -11.07 -8.24
CA ARG A 60 -5.88 -12.46 -8.00
C ARG A 60 -7.28 -12.78 -8.55
N GLY A 61 -7.69 -12.16 -9.66
CA GLY A 61 -9.03 -12.31 -10.23
C GLY A 61 -10.15 -11.56 -9.49
N GLN A 62 -9.83 -10.78 -8.46
CA GLN A 62 -10.76 -9.93 -7.74
C GLN A 62 -10.56 -8.46 -8.13
N GLN A 63 -11.64 -7.68 -8.12
CA GLN A 63 -11.55 -6.24 -8.30
C GLN A 63 -11.01 -5.60 -7.03
N PHE A 64 -9.96 -4.81 -7.18
CA PHE A 64 -9.36 -4.04 -6.10
C PHE A 64 -9.32 -2.57 -6.47
N ARG A 65 -9.88 -1.70 -5.63
CA ARG A 65 -9.92 -0.27 -5.84
C ARG A 65 -8.56 0.35 -5.55
N VAL A 66 -8.04 1.10 -6.56
CA VAL A 66 -6.84 1.94 -6.45
C VAL A 66 -7.17 3.38 -6.77
N HIS A 67 -6.43 4.31 -6.16
CA HIS A 67 -6.54 5.74 -6.40
C HIS A 67 -5.53 6.13 -7.48
N PHE A 68 -6.01 6.47 -8.70
CA PHE A 68 -5.13 6.89 -9.77
C PHE A 68 -4.93 8.41 -9.79
N TYR A 69 -3.66 8.79 -9.95
CA TYR A 69 -3.24 10.17 -10.13
C TYR A 69 -2.35 10.26 -11.37
N ARG A 70 -2.53 11.28 -12.17
CA ARG A 70 -1.67 11.55 -13.32
C ARG A 70 -1.59 13.04 -13.61
N PRO A 71 -0.56 13.49 -14.33
CA PRO A 71 -0.55 14.85 -14.86
C PRO A 71 -1.78 15.11 -15.72
N LEU A 72 -2.30 16.33 -15.65
CA LEU A 72 -3.34 16.78 -16.56
C LEU A 72 -2.81 16.90 -18.01
N ALA A 73 -1.55 17.35 -18.14
CA ALA A 73 -0.88 17.43 -19.43
C ALA A 73 -0.72 16.04 -20.05
N GLU A 74 -0.98 15.94 -21.35
CA GLU A 74 -0.73 14.72 -22.11
C GLU A 74 0.78 14.51 -22.32
N GLY A 75 1.22 13.27 -22.26
CA GLY A 75 2.62 12.90 -22.46
C GLY A 75 2.97 11.58 -21.78
N ALA A 76 4.22 11.15 -21.97
CA ALA A 76 4.71 9.94 -21.33
C ALA A 76 4.88 10.17 -19.82
N ALA A 77 4.02 9.53 -19.03
CA ALA A 77 4.12 9.56 -17.57
C ALA A 77 5.02 8.44 -17.05
N ILE A 78 5.73 8.70 -15.95
CA ILE A 78 6.55 7.69 -15.27
C ILE A 78 5.64 6.82 -14.39
N PRO A 79 5.55 5.50 -14.59
CA PRO A 79 4.66 4.69 -13.79
C PRO A 79 5.18 4.48 -12.37
N ALA A 80 4.31 4.69 -11.37
CA ALA A 80 4.61 4.48 -9.97
C ALA A 80 3.45 3.84 -9.21
N ILE A 81 3.74 2.97 -8.25
CA ILE A 81 2.81 2.51 -7.23
C ILE A 81 3.19 3.21 -5.92
N TYR A 82 2.22 3.76 -5.21
CA TYR A 82 2.43 4.33 -3.89
C TYR A 82 1.48 3.71 -2.87
N ALA A 83 2.03 3.08 -1.83
CA ALA A 83 1.28 2.49 -0.74
C ALA A 83 1.31 3.37 0.52
N CYS A 84 0.15 3.62 1.11
CA CYS A 84 0.04 4.41 2.33
C CYS A 84 0.42 3.63 3.59
N GLY A 85 0.47 4.33 4.73
CA GLY A 85 0.60 3.73 6.05
C GLY A 85 -0.68 3.01 6.52
N ASP A 86 -0.63 2.47 7.73
CA ASP A 86 -1.72 1.76 8.41
C ASP A 86 -2.96 2.62 8.72
N GLY A 87 -2.80 3.94 8.70
CA GLY A 87 -3.89 4.91 8.81
C GLY A 87 -4.88 4.91 7.65
N GLY A 88 -4.56 4.25 6.53
CA GLY A 88 -5.36 4.25 5.29
C GLY A 88 -5.10 5.47 4.40
N TRP A 89 -5.93 5.61 3.36
CA TRP A 89 -5.74 6.62 2.30
C TRP A 89 -6.25 7.99 2.72
N ARG A 90 -5.49 8.69 3.58
CA ARG A 90 -5.82 10.04 4.10
C ARG A 90 -4.58 10.85 4.43
N GLY A 91 -4.74 12.17 4.65
CA GLY A 91 -3.68 13.09 5.04
C GLY A 91 -2.49 13.07 4.08
N LEU A 92 -1.32 12.68 4.55
CA LEU A 92 -0.09 12.62 3.75
C LEU A 92 -0.22 11.72 2.50
N ALA A 93 -1.04 10.65 2.54
CA ALA A 93 -1.10 9.69 1.44
C ALA A 93 -1.61 10.30 0.12
N PRO A 94 -2.82 10.89 0.03
CA PRO A 94 -3.28 11.51 -1.21
C PRO A 94 -2.38 12.68 -1.62
N ARG A 95 -1.80 13.43 -0.68
CA ARG A 95 -0.91 14.56 -0.98
C ARG A 95 0.40 14.11 -1.62
N THR A 96 1.00 13.03 -1.10
CA THR A 96 2.18 12.42 -1.71
C THR A 96 1.90 11.93 -3.12
N ALA A 97 0.75 11.27 -3.35
CA ALA A 97 0.35 10.81 -4.68
C ALA A 97 0.14 11.98 -5.66
N GLN A 98 -0.51 13.07 -5.21
CA GLN A 98 -0.67 14.30 -6.00
C GLN A 98 0.68 14.92 -6.34
N GLN A 99 1.59 15.02 -5.37
CA GLN A 99 2.94 15.55 -5.61
C GLN A 99 3.71 14.70 -6.64
N LEU A 100 3.63 13.38 -6.54
CA LEU A 100 4.25 12.50 -7.53
C LEU A 100 3.65 12.74 -8.93
N ALA A 101 2.32 12.87 -9.03
CA ALA A 101 1.67 13.16 -10.30
C ALA A 101 2.08 14.54 -10.85
N HIS A 102 2.18 15.57 -10.01
CA HIS A 102 2.72 16.87 -10.37
C HIS A 102 4.16 16.78 -10.89
N LEU A 103 4.97 15.88 -10.35
CA LEU A 103 6.32 15.57 -10.83
C LEU A 103 6.35 14.73 -12.13
N GLY A 104 5.19 14.41 -12.72
CA GLY A 104 5.10 13.69 -13.99
C GLY A 104 4.89 12.19 -13.86
N PHE A 105 4.49 11.70 -12.70
CA PHE A 105 4.19 10.28 -12.52
C PHE A 105 2.73 9.96 -12.81
N ALA A 106 2.47 8.78 -13.40
CA ALA A 106 1.20 8.10 -13.29
C ALA A 106 1.24 7.19 -12.06
N VAL A 107 0.42 7.48 -11.06
CA VAL A 107 0.49 6.85 -9.74
C VAL A 107 -0.72 5.96 -9.50
N ALA A 108 -0.49 4.70 -9.16
CA ALA A 108 -1.50 3.83 -8.56
C ALA A 108 -1.37 3.89 -7.03
N GLY A 109 -2.27 4.60 -6.37
CA GLY A 109 -2.33 4.72 -4.93
C GLY A 109 -3.02 3.51 -4.31
N VAL A 110 -2.31 2.82 -3.41
CA VAL A 110 -2.77 1.63 -2.70
C VAL A 110 -3.10 1.99 -1.26
N ASP A 111 -4.36 1.87 -0.87
CA ASP A 111 -4.73 1.86 0.54
C ASP A 111 -4.29 0.54 1.18
N SER A 112 -3.18 0.57 1.91
CA SER A 112 -2.58 -0.62 2.52
C SER A 112 -3.51 -1.31 3.52
N LYS A 113 -4.35 -0.54 4.21
CA LYS A 113 -5.34 -1.07 5.17
C LYS A 113 -6.47 -1.80 4.47
N VAL A 114 -7.00 -1.23 3.38
CA VAL A 114 -8.03 -1.86 2.53
C VAL A 114 -7.46 -3.11 1.87
N TYR A 115 -6.25 -3.02 1.33
CA TYR A 115 -5.56 -4.14 0.71
C TYR A 115 -5.41 -5.33 1.66
N LEU A 116 -4.91 -5.12 2.88
CA LEU A 116 -4.79 -6.19 3.86
C LEU A 116 -6.17 -6.78 4.23
N ARG A 117 -7.20 -5.95 4.42
CA ARG A 117 -8.55 -6.44 4.74
C ARG A 117 -9.14 -7.31 3.64
N GLN A 118 -8.87 -7.00 2.38
CA GLN A 118 -9.41 -7.74 1.24
C GLN A 118 -8.66 -9.04 0.98
N PHE A 119 -7.33 -9.04 1.13
CA PHE A 119 -6.48 -10.14 0.66
C PHE A 119 -5.81 -10.95 1.77
N SER A 120 -6.08 -10.64 3.05
CA SER A 120 -5.49 -11.37 4.17
C SER A 120 -6.44 -11.50 5.37
N SER A 121 -6.20 -12.51 6.19
CA SER A 121 -6.82 -12.70 7.50
C SER A 121 -5.86 -13.46 8.42
N LEU A 122 -6.17 -13.55 9.72
CA LEU A 122 -5.38 -14.35 10.67
C LEU A 122 -5.31 -15.84 10.26
N GLN A 123 -6.36 -16.35 9.61
CA GLN A 123 -6.41 -17.73 9.10
C GLN A 123 -5.71 -17.89 7.76
N ASN A 124 -5.56 -16.80 7.01
CA ASN A 124 -4.91 -16.79 5.70
C ASN A 124 -4.02 -15.55 5.55
N PRO A 125 -2.89 -15.52 6.26
CA PRO A 125 -1.95 -14.40 6.16
C PRO A 125 -1.29 -14.35 4.78
N LEU A 126 -0.98 -13.15 4.31
CA LEU A 126 -0.16 -12.96 3.12
C LEU A 126 1.29 -13.34 3.40
N ASN A 127 1.98 -13.70 2.33
CA ASN A 127 3.43 -13.77 2.31
C ASN A 127 4.00 -12.80 1.26
N ILE A 128 5.31 -12.57 1.33
CA ILE A 128 6.02 -11.66 0.43
C ILE A 128 5.80 -12.02 -1.04
N LYS A 129 5.77 -13.32 -1.36
CA LYS A 129 5.58 -13.81 -2.74
C LYS A 129 4.20 -13.45 -3.31
N GLN A 130 3.16 -13.52 -2.47
CA GLN A 130 1.80 -13.13 -2.86
C GLN A 130 1.73 -11.62 -3.04
N LEU A 131 2.22 -10.84 -2.06
CA LEU A 131 2.28 -9.39 -2.13
C LEU A 131 2.98 -8.91 -3.41
N ALA A 132 4.14 -9.49 -3.74
CA ALA A 132 4.90 -9.10 -4.93
C ALA A 132 4.15 -9.40 -6.25
N ARG A 133 3.41 -10.52 -6.32
CA ARG A 133 2.54 -10.83 -7.47
C ARG A 133 1.37 -9.85 -7.58
N ASP A 134 0.74 -9.51 -6.46
CA ASP A 134 -0.36 -8.56 -6.43
C ASP A 134 0.08 -7.18 -6.92
N TYR A 135 1.28 -6.74 -6.52
CA TYR A 135 1.85 -5.50 -7.03
C TYR A 135 2.19 -5.58 -8.52
N ALA A 136 2.59 -6.72 -9.03
CA ALA A 136 2.76 -6.91 -10.48
C ALA A 136 1.40 -6.83 -11.22
N ASP A 137 0.30 -7.31 -10.62
CA ASP A 137 -1.04 -7.14 -11.16
C ASP A 137 -1.48 -5.66 -11.14
N ILE A 138 -1.24 -4.94 -10.04
CA ILE A 138 -1.51 -3.50 -9.93
C ILE A 138 -0.68 -2.72 -10.97
N ALA A 139 0.60 -3.06 -11.15
CA ALA A 139 1.48 -2.45 -12.14
C ALA A 139 0.95 -2.65 -13.57
N ARG A 140 0.39 -3.82 -13.87
CA ARG A 140 -0.26 -4.10 -15.16
C ARG A 140 -1.48 -3.19 -15.37
N GLY A 141 -2.36 -3.08 -14.38
CA GLY A 141 -3.53 -2.19 -14.43
C GLY A 141 -3.13 -0.72 -14.58
N LEU A 142 -2.09 -0.28 -13.85
CA LEU A 142 -1.53 1.07 -13.97
C LEU A 142 -1.04 1.37 -15.39
N ARG A 143 -0.27 0.46 -16.00
CA ARG A 143 0.26 0.66 -17.37
C ARG A 143 -0.86 0.79 -18.40
N VAL A 144 -1.91 -0.04 -18.27
CA VAL A 144 -3.10 0.06 -19.13
C VAL A 144 -3.79 1.42 -18.96
N TYR A 145 -4.01 1.85 -17.72
CA TYR A 145 -4.66 3.11 -17.42
C TYR A 145 -3.83 4.32 -17.90
N ALA A 146 -2.54 4.31 -17.63
CA ALA A 146 -1.63 5.40 -17.98
C ALA A 146 -1.15 5.35 -19.44
N LYS A 147 -1.57 4.35 -20.23
CA LYS A 147 -1.12 4.10 -21.61
C LYS A 147 0.41 4.02 -21.73
N VAL A 148 1.05 3.40 -20.73
CA VAL A 148 2.50 3.21 -20.64
C VAL A 148 2.85 1.83 -21.17
N ASP A 149 3.96 1.74 -21.94
CA ASP A 149 4.45 0.48 -22.47
C ASP A 149 4.71 -0.54 -21.36
N SER A 150 4.36 -1.80 -21.61
CA SER A 150 4.51 -2.91 -20.67
C SER A 150 5.97 -3.19 -20.29
N ALA A 151 6.92 -2.81 -21.12
CA ALA A 151 8.35 -2.95 -20.88
C ALA A 151 8.91 -1.90 -19.91
N ILE A 152 8.20 -0.77 -19.70
CA ILE A 152 8.67 0.27 -18.78
C ILE A 152 8.52 -0.19 -17.34
N PRO A 153 9.60 -0.29 -16.56
CA PRO A 153 9.54 -0.70 -15.17
C PRO A 153 8.91 0.39 -14.28
N VAL A 154 8.33 -0.02 -13.16
CA VAL A 154 7.53 0.81 -12.26
C VAL A 154 8.34 1.17 -11.03
N TYR A 155 8.26 2.43 -10.57
CA TYR A 155 8.78 2.82 -9.26
C TYR A 155 7.79 2.42 -8.16
N VAL A 156 8.29 1.91 -7.04
CA VAL A 156 7.46 1.51 -5.91
C VAL A 156 7.79 2.38 -4.70
N TYR A 157 6.84 3.21 -4.33
CA TYR A 157 6.90 4.05 -3.14
C TYR A 157 6.05 3.44 -2.03
N GLY A 158 6.50 3.60 -0.81
CA GLY A 158 5.68 3.24 0.35
C GLY A 158 6.01 4.07 1.56
N TRP A 159 4.99 4.43 2.34
CA TRP A 159 5.13 5.13 3.60
C TRP A 159 4.69 4.26 4.76
N SER A 160 5.51 4.17 5.85
CA SER A 160 5.19 3.40 7.06
C SER A 160 4.90 1.92 6.72
N LEU A 161 3.69 1.41 6.96
CA LEU A 161 3.28 0.06 6.54
C LEU A 161 3.54 -0.16 5.04
N GLY A 162 3.20 0.83 4.21
CA GLY A 162 3.48 0.78 2.77
C GLY A 162 4.99 0.73 2.44
N ALA A 163 5.85 1.32 3.30
CA ALA A 163 7.31 1.19 3.16
C ALA A 163 7.77 -0.25 3.32
N GLY A 164 7.17 -0.96 4.27
CA GLY A 164 7.35 -2.40 4.41
C GLY A 164 6.92 -3.16 3.16
N PHE A 165 5.76 -2.82 2.60
CA PHE A 165 5.30 -3.44 1.34
C PHE A 165 6.27 -3.18 0.20
N ALA A 166 6.76 -1.94 0.04
CA ALA A 166 7.70 -1.59 -1.02
C ALA A 166 8.99 -2.43 -0.96
N ILE A 167 9.62 -2.57 0.22
CA ILE A 167 10.83 -3.39 0.37
C ILE A 167 10.56 -4.88 0.17
N ALA A 168 9.40 -5.39 0.63
CA ALA A 168 9.00 -6.77 0.41
C ALA A 168 8.80 -7.08 -1.07
N VAL A 169 8.15 -6.17 -1.81
CA VAL A 169 7.97 -6.27 -3.26
C VAL A 169 9.31 -6.23 -3.99
N GLY A 170 10.20 -5.30 -3.61
CA GLY A 170 11.54 -5.19 -4.19
C GLY A 170 12.44 -6.40 -3.93
N SER A 171 12.23 -7.11 -2.83
CA SER A 171 13.03 -8.29 -2.45
C SER A 171 12.67 -9.56 -3.23
N ASP A 172 11.50 -9.65 -3.85
CA ASP A 172 11.08 -10.84 -4.58
C ASP A 172 11.76 -10.93 -5.95
N VAL A 173 12.66 -11.89 -6.11
CA VAL A 173 13.46 -12.08 -7.32
C VAL A 173 12.62 -12.34 -8.58
N ARG A 174 11.40 -12.90 -8.44
CA ARG A 174 10.55 -13.29 -9.59
C ARG A 174 9.85 -12.08 -10.21
N THR A 175 9.62 -11.03 -9.45
CA THR A 175 8.96 -9.80 -9.91
C THR A 175 9.93 -8.62 -10.09
N ARG A 176 11.19 -8.80 -9.70
CA ARG A 176 12.23 -7.77 -9.66
C ARG A 176 12.38 -6.97 -10.96
N ALA A 177 12.26 -7.64 -12.11
CA ALA A 177 12.37 -6.99 -13.42
C ALA A 177 11.27 -5.95 -13.68
N ASN A 178 10.16 -5.99 -12.93
CA ASN A 178 9.11 -4.98 -13.04
C ASN A 178 9.45 -3.65 -12.39
N TRP A 179 10.49 -3.60 -11.53
CA TRP A 179 10.74 -2.46 -10.65
C TRP A 179 11.90 -1.60 -11.13
N ALA A 180 11.61 -0.31 -11.30
CA ALA A 180 12.62 0.70 -11.63
C ALA A 180 13.43 1.11 -10.40
N GLY A 181 12.81 1.11 -9.23
CA GLY A 181 13.43 1.47 -7.97
C GLY A 181 12.43 1.36 -6.82
N ILE A 182 12.94 1.26 -5.61
CA ILE A 182 12.17 1.16 -4.36
C ILE A 182 12.42 2.39 -3.51
N ILE A 183 11.36 3.10 -3.15
CA ILE A 183 11.43 4.26 -2.26
C ILE A 183 10.66 3.93 -0.97
N SER A 184 11.39 3.76 0.12
CA SER A 184 10.88 3.37 1.42
C SER A 184 10.92 4.56 2.37
N ILE A 185 9.75 5.02 2.84
CA ILE A 185 9.57 6.25 3.62
C ILE A 185 9.15 5.90 5.04
N GLY A 186 9.96 6.26 6.04
CA GLY A 186 9.67 5.96 7.44
C GLY A 186 9.54 4.45 7.71
N LEU A 187 10.51 3.65 7.25
CA LEU A 187 10.46 2.18 7.27
C LEU A 187 10.40 1.62 8.70
N PRO A 188 9.36 0.84 9.06
CA PRO A 188 9.29 0.13 10.34
C PRO A 188 10.32 -1.00 10.43
N LYS A 189 10.74 -1.34 11.66
CA LYS A 189 11.59 -2.52 11.92
C LYS A 189 10.89 -3.83 11.58
N GLN A 190 9.58 -3.89 11.86
CA GLN A 190 8.71 -5.05 11.67
C GLN A 190 7.49 -4.66 10.84
N ASN A 191 7.03 -5.56 9.99
CA ASN A 191 5.91 -5.33 9.09
C ASN A 191 4.90 -6.45 9.20
N GLN A 192 3.63 -6.12 9.19
CA GLN A 192 2.55 -7.10 9.14
C GLN A 192 2.07 -7.34 7.70
N LEU A 193 1.68 -8.57 7.43
CA LEU A 193 1.07 -9.00 6.18
C LEU A 193 -0.33 -9.59 6.41
N VAL A 194 -1.00 -9.13 7.46
CA VAL A 194 -2.32 -9.60 7.85
C VAL A 194 -3.15 -8.44 8.39
N SER A 195 -4.46 -8.48 8.15
CA SER A 195 -5.43 -7.60 8.79
C SER A 195 -5.81 -8.12 10.19
N GLY A 196 -6.19 -7.21 11.11
CA GLY A 196 -6.78 -7.59 12.41
C GLY A 196 -5.82 -7.74 13.58
N LEU A 197 -4.52 -7.46 13.42
CA LEU A 197 -3.55 -7.50 14.55
C LEU A 197 -3.67 -6.29 15.51
N GLY A 198 -4.58 -5.35 15.28
CA GLY A 198 -4.71 -4.13 16.08
C GLY A 198 -3.68 -3.06 15.76
N ALA A 199 -3.71 -1.94 16.51
CA ALA A 199 -2.89 -0.75 16.22
C ALA A 199 -1.40 -0.85 16.66
N ASN A 200 -0.99 -1.90 17.36
CA ASN A 200 0.35 -2.01 17.95
C ASN A 200 1.35 -2.80 17.08
N HIS A 201 1.37 -2.56 15.77
CA HIS A 201 2.26 -3.26 14.84
C HIS A 201 3.76 -3.03 15.11
N ALA A 202 4.10 -1.91 15.73
CA ALA A 202 5.49 -1.57 16.04
C ALA A 202 6.15 -2.51 17.05
N ASN A 203 5.36 -3.31 17.79
CA ASN A 203 5.80 -4.16 18.88
C ASN A 203 5.31 -5.60 18.76
N LEU A 204 5.22 -6.14 17.54
CA LEU A 204 4.94 -7.55 17.35
C LEU A 204 6.04 -8.38 18.04
N ASN A 205 5.64 -9.38 18.82
CA ASN A 205 6.61 -10.34 19.33
C ASN A 205 7.16 -11.22 18.18
N ASN A 206 8.22 -11.97 18.45
CA ASN A 206 8.88 -12.75 17.42
C ASN A 206 7.96 -13.80 16.77
N GLU A 207 7.04 -14.38 17.53
CA GLU A 207 6.07 -15.38 17.02
C GLU A 207 5.07 -14.74 16.08
N ALA A 208 4.51 -13.57 16.46
CA ALA A 208 3.59 -12.84 15.58
C ALA A 208 4.26 -12.34 14.30
N VAL A 209 5.53 -11.91 14.37
CA VAL A 209 6.31 -11.55 13.17
C VAL A 209 6.51 -12.76 12.28
N ALA A 210 6.87 -13.92 12.84
CA ALA A 210 7.07 -15.14 12.06
C ALA A 210 5.78 -15.66 11.42
N ALA A 211 4.63 -15.53 12.12
CA ALA A 211 3.35 -16.03 11.64
C ALA A 211 2.65 -15.06 10.68
N TYR A 212 2.80 -13.74 10.86
CA TYR A 212 1.94 -12.74 10.25
C TYR A 212 2.67 -11.59 9.56
N GLY A 213 3.99 -11.69 9.42
CA GLY A 213 4.76 -10.58 8.88
C GLY A 213 6.20 -10.92 8.56
N PHE A 214 7.07 -9.92 8.66
CA PHE A 214 8.52 -10.07 8.46
C PHE A 214 9.28 -8.92 9.13
N ARG A 215 10.57 -9.12 9.34
CA ARG A 215 11.48 -8.04 9.75
C ARG A 215 12.08 -7.39 8.52
N SER A 216 12.11 -6.05 8.50
CA SER A 216 12.69 -5.30 7.38
C SER A 216 14.14 -5.72 7.10
N GLN A 217 14.92 -5.92 8.15
CA GLN A 217 16.33 -6.32 8.04
C GLN A 217 16.54 -7.62 7.26
N ASP A 218 15.59 -8.56 7.31
CA ASP A 218 15.73 -9.89 6.70
C ASP A 218 15.56 -9.87 5.18
N VAL A 219 14.99 -8.79 4.61
CA VAL A 219 14.67 -8.69 3.19
C VAL A 219 15.46 -7.62 2.44
N LEU A 220 16.03 -6.64 3.15
CA LEU A 220 16.67 -5.47 2.53
C LEU A 220 17.86 -5.82 1.61
N ALA A 221 18.68 -6.80 1.98
CA ALA A 221 19.81 -7.24 1.16
C ALA A 221 19.37 -7.87 -0.17
N GLN A 222 18.12 -8.38 -0.25
CA GLN A 222 17.59 -9.06 -1.42
C GLN A 222 17.05 -8.10 -2.49
N ILE A 223 16.95 -6.79 -2.19
CA ILE A 223 16.46 -5.78 -3.14
C ILE A 223 17.45 -5.56 -4.27
N ALA A 224 18.75 -5.60 -3.98
CA ALA A 224 19.78 -5.43 -5.00
C ALA A 224 19.61 -6.43 -6.17
N PRO A 225 19.84 -6.00 -7.41
CA PRO A 225 20.41 -4.73 -7.87
C PRO A 225 19.39 -3.60 -8.11
N VAL A 226 18.13 -3.73 -7.69
CA VAL A 226 17.14 -2.65 -7.80
C VAL A 226 17.56 -1.50 -6.88
N PRO A 227 17.66 -0.25 -7.38
CA PRO A 227 18.04 0.88 -6.55
C PRO A 227 17.04 1.11 -5.39
N LEU A 228 17.57 1.30 -4.18
CA LEU A 228 16.80 1.58 -2.98
C LEU A 228 17.08 2.98 -2.45
N VAL A 229 16.04 3.79 -2.26
CA VAL A 229 16.13 5.03 -1.46
C VAL A 229 15.31 4.87 -0.19
N MET A 230 15.92 5.13 0.97
CA MET A 230 15.25 5.24 2.23
C MET A 230 15.15 6.71 2.62
N ILE A 231 13.92 7.19 2.94
CA ILE A 231 13.67 8.56 3.40
C ILE A 231 13.16 8.50 4.83
N GLN A 232 13.79 9.27 5.71
CA GLN A 232 13.51 9.21 7.14
C GLN A 232 13.44 10.61 7.75
N SER A 233 12.45 10.86 8.62
CA SER A 233 12.44 12.05 9.48
C SER A 233 13.39 11.86 10.67
N THR A 234 14.14 12.90 11.03
CA THR A 234 15.07 12.85 12.17
C THR A 234 14.36 12.74 13.52
N SER A 235 13.11 13.23 13.63
CA SER A 235 12.31 13.18 14.86
C SER A 235 11.16 12.19 14.79
N ASP A 236 11.31 11.16 13.95
CA ASP A 236 10.34 10.07 13.80
C ASP A 236 10.33 9.18 15.07
N THR A 237 9.21 9.15 15.78
CA THR A 237 9.03 8.30 16.98
C THR A 237 8.47 6.92 16.63
N ALA A 238 7.75 6.79 15.51
CA ALA A 238 7.19 5.50 15.04
C ALA A 238 8.27 4.62 14.40
N SER A 239 9.19 5.25 13.65
CA SER A 239 10.36 4.60 13.05
C SER A 239 11.61 5.42 13.38
N PRO A 240 12.19 5.28 14.57
CA PRO A 240 13.30 6.13 15.02
C PRO A 240 14.53 6.05 14.11
N GLN A 241 15.23 7.19 13.92
CA GLN A 241 16.41 7.28 13.04
C GLN A 241 17.46 6.19 13.35
N LYS A 242 17.68 5.86 14.64
CA LYS A 242 18.59 4.78 15.03
C LYS A 242 18.22 3.42 14.42
N VAL A 243 16.91 3.16 14.26
CA VAL A 243 16.42 1.94 13.59
C VAL A 243 16.67 2.06 12.09
N GLY A 244 16.36 3.21 11.48
CA GLY A 244 16.63 3.48 10.07
C GLY A 244 18.09 3.27 9.69
N ASN A 245 19.05 3.72 10.53
CA ASN A 245 20.48 3.51 10.32
C ASN A 245 20.85 2.01 10.26
N VAL A 246 20.29 1.20 11.18
CA VAL A 246 20.54 -0.26 11.19
C VAL A 246 19.93 -0.92 9.94
N LEU A 247 18.71 -0.53 9.56
CA LEU A 247 18.05 -1.03 8.37
C LEU A 247 18.80 -0.66 7.09
N PHE A 248 19.24 0.59 6.98
CA PHE A 248 20.04 1.03 5.83
C PHE A 248 21.37 0.26 5.72
N ALA A 249 22.04 -0.02 6.84
CA ALA A 249 23.25 -0.83 6.84
C ALA A 249 23.03 -2.26 6.32
N ALA A 250 21.83 -2.83 6.52
CA ALA A 250 21.48 -4.17 6.07
C ALA A 250 21.17 -4.26 4.56
N ALA A 251 20.90 -3.15 3.90
CA ALA A 251 20.67 -3.13 2.44
C ALA A 251 21.99 -3.24 1.68
N GLN A 252 21.93 -3.73 0.43
CA GLN A 252 23.05 -3.76 -0.51
C GLN A 252 22.94 -2.62 -1.53
N ASP A 253 24.06 -2.26 -2.17
CA ASP A 253 24.08 -1.25 -3.23
C ASP A 253 23.35 -1.75 -4.50
N PRO A 254 22.76 -0.79 -5.27
CA PRO A 254 22.77 0.66 -5.07
C PRO A 254 21.71 1.13 -4.05
N LYS A 255 22.15 1.89 -3.05
CA LYS A 255 21.27 2.40 -1.99
C LYS A 255 21.61 3.85 -1.61
N LYS A 256 20.58 4.61 -1.20
CA LYS A 256 20.73 6.00 -0.71
C LYS A 256 19.87 6.21 0.52
N TYR A 257 20.39 6.95 1.51
CA TYR A 257 19.64 7.34 2.69
C TYR A 257 19.47 8.85 2.72
N VAL A 258 18.22 9.30 2.87
CA VAL A 258 17.85 10.70 2.94
C VAL A 258 17.25 10.97 4.32
N LEU A 259 17.89 11.83 5.08
CA LEU A 259 17.42 12.29 6.39
C LEU A 259 16.84 13.69 6.25
N ILE A 260 15.60 13.89 6.67
CA ILE A 260 14.89 15.15 6.63
C ILE A 260 14.67 15.64 8.06
N LYS A 261 15.04 16.88 8.34
CA LYS A 261 14.83 17.50 9.65
C LYS A 261 13.36 17.92 9.81
N ALA A 262 12.50 16.96 10.10
CA ALA A 262 11.07 17.17 10.31
C ALA A 262 10.68 16.83 11.75
N SER A 263 9.52 17.29 12.19
CA SER A 263 9.08 17.18 13.59
C SER A 263 8.49 15.81 13.96
N ASN A 264 8.11 14.98 12.96
CA ASN A 264 7.45 13.70 13.20
C ASN A 264 7.52 12.75 12.00
N HIS A 265 6.90 11.58 12.14
CA HIS A 265 6.75 10.54 11.11
C HIS A 265 6.06 11.00 9.81
N ARG A 266 5.29 12.10 9.87
CA ARG A 266 4.56 12.68 8.72
C ARG A 266 5.31 13.81 8.04
N PHE A 267 6.54 14.09 8.42
CA PHE A 267 7.39 15.16 7.90
C PHE A 267 6.80 16.56 8.10
N SER A 268 6.00 16.77 9.15
CA SER A 268 5.45 18.10 9.48
C SER A 268 6.57 19.10 9.72
N GLY A 269 6.39 20.31 9.16
CA GLY A 269 7.36 21.40 9.21
C GLY A 269 8.50 21.28 8.19
N ALA A 270 8.51 20.22 7.33
CA ALA A 270 9.51 20.02 6.28
C ALA A 270 8.92 19.35 5.02
N ARG A 271 7.65 19.70 4.71
CA ARG A 271 6.93 19.05 3.59
C ARG A 271 7.53 19.35 2.23
N ASP A 272 7.98 20.57 2.00
CA ASP A 272 8.61 20.92 0.71
C ASP A 272 9.95 20.19 0.52
N GLU A 273 10.74 20.05 1.59
CA GLU A 273 11.97 19.24 1.56
C GLU A 273 11.65 17.76 1.30
N PHE A 274 10.59 17.24 1.96
CA PHE A 274 10.11 15.87 1.71
C PHE A 274 9.66 15.68 0.26
N TYR A 275 8.89 16.60 -0.30
CA TYR A 275 8.42 16.51 -1.68
C TYR A 275 9.56 16.64 -2.69
N THR A 276 10.55 17.47 -2.43
CA THR A 276 11.78 17.56 -3.23
C THR A 276 12.53 16.24 -3.19
N ALA A 277 12.69 15.64 -2.02
CA ALA A 277 13.40 14.36 -1.86
C ALA A 277 12.75 13.21 -2.63
N LEU A 278 11.42 13.22 -2.86
CA LEU A 278 10.74 12.22 -3.69
C LEU A 278 11.19 12.29 -5.15
N GLY A 279 11.32 13.50 -5.71
CA GLY A 279 11.79 13.72 -7.08
C GLY A 279 13.30 13.38 -7.23
N ASP A 280 14.11 13.83 -6.28
CA ASP A 280 15.56 13.58 -6.26
C ASP A 280 15.89 12.09 -6.15
N ALA A 281 15.05 11.33 -5.43
CA ALA A 281 15.18 9.89 -5.33
C ALA A 281 15.10 9.23 -6.72
N VAL A 282 14.15 9.64 -7.55
CA VAL A 282 14.00 9.10 -8.90
C VAL A 282 15.17 9.51 -9.81
N THR A 283 15.56 10.77 -9.76
CA THR A 283 16.71 11.28 -10.52
C THR A 283 17.95 10.44 -10.22
N TRP A 284 18.25 10.24 -8.94
CA TRP A 284 19.37 9.41 -8.51
C TRP A 284 19.22 7.94 -8.97
N MET A 285 18.03 7.33 -8.84
CA MET A 285 17.81 5.94 -9.28
C MET A 285 18.01 5.74 -10.78
N ARG A 286 17.62 6.73 -11.59
CA ARG A 286 17.82 6.69 -13.05
C ARG A 286 19.30 6.74 -13.41
N GLU A 287 20.09 7.53 -12.69
CA GLU A 287 21.55 7.56 -12.84
C GLU A 287 22.17 6.18 -12.53
N GLN A 288 21.68 5.50 -11.45
CA GLN A 288 22.16 4.15 -11.12
C GLN A 288 21.83 3.12 -12.23
N ARG A 289 20.70 3.30 -12.93
CA ARG A 289 20.28 2.43 -14.03
C ARG A 289 20.86 2.83 -15.39
N LYS A 290 21.58 3.94 -15.47
CA LYS A 290 22.07 4.53 -16.73
C LYS A 290 20.93 4.79 -17.75
N GLU A 291 19.75 5.16 -17.27
CA GLU A 291 18.62 5.50 -18.11
C GLU A 291 18.73 6.92 -18.68
N PRO A 292 18.27 7.19 -19.93
CA PRO A 292 18.26 8.54 -20.50
C PRO A 292 17.43 9.50 -19.64
N GLN A 293 17.87 10.74 -19.50
CA GLN A 293 17.08 11.77 -18.85
C GLN A 293 15.85 12.12 -19.70
N ILE A 294 14.66 12.13 -19.11
CA ILE A 294 13.46 12.68 -19.77
C ILE A 294 13.57 14.20 -19.65
N THR A 295 13.98 14.85 -20.71
CA THR A 295 13.97 16.32 -20.78
C THR A 295 12.51 16.76 -20.90
N ARG A 296 11.97 17.43 -19.89
CA ARG A 296 10.72 18.19 -20.04
C ARG A 296 11.02 19.33 -21.00
N THR A 297 10.47 19.30 -22.19
CA THR A 297 10.32 20.49 -23.00
C THR A 297 9.27 21.36 -22.32
N ASN A 298 9.71 22.39 -21.61
CA ASN A 298 8.84 23.51 -21.26
C ASN A 298 8.44 24.13 -22.62
N THR A 299 7.27 23.82 -23.08
CA THR A 299 6.58 24.67 -24.07
C THR A 299 5.98 25.79 -23.25
N ASP A 300 6.62 26.96 -23.33
CA ASP A 300 6.08 28.24 -22.85
C ASP A 300 4.69 28.51 -23.41
#